data_22dad8a72a8ce8a93514f191f7d35129
#
_entry.id   22dad8a72a8ce8a93514f191f7d35129
#
_cell.length_a   1.000
_cell.length_b   1.000
_cell.length_c   1.000
_cell.angle_alpha   90.00
_cell.angle_beta   90.00
_cell.angle_gamma   90.00
#
_symmetry.space_group_name_H-M   'P 1'
#
loop_
_entity.id
_entity.type
_entity.pdbx_description
1 polymer ?
#
loop_
_entity_poly.entity_id
_entity_poly.type
_entity_poly.pdbx_seq_one_letter_code
_entity_poly.pdbx_strand_id
1 'polypeptide(L)'
;MFVLLALSGGQKARVNLARAIYRKADIFLLDDPLSAVDTHVGKHLFNECIKGFLKEKVVILVTHQIQYLKEANQILVLHQGKF
;
A
#
# COMPACT_ATOMS: atom_id res chain seq x y z
N MET A 1 8.89 -20.18 -4.96
CA MET A 1 8.07 -20.28 -3.74
C MET A 1 8.60 -19.31 -2.70
N PHE A 2 7.72 -18.60 -2.04
CA PHE A 2 8.11 -17.70 -0.95
C PHE A 2 7.62 -18.26 0.38
N VAL A 3 8.51 -18.27 1.36
CA VAL A 3 8.18 -18.73 2.70
C VAL A 3 8.29 -17.52 3.65
N LEU A 4 7.18 -17.11 4.22
CA LEU A 4 7.10 -15.94 5.10
C LEU A 4 6.92 -16.39 6.54
N LEU A 5 8.02 -16.83 7.15
CA LEU A 5 8.02 -17.31 8.54
C LEU A 5 8.61 -16.25 9.46
N ALA A 6 7.96 -16.04 10.59
CA ALA A 6 8.47 -15.21 11.68
C ALA A 6 8.90 -13.79 11.28
N LEU A 7 8.23 -13.20 10.30
CA LEU A 7 8.52 -11.83 9.88
C LEU A 7 7.71 -10.83 10.70
N SER A 8 8.28 -9.65 10.94
CA SER A 8 7.56 -8.53 11.53
C SER A 8 6.51 -8.00 10.54
N GLY A 9 5.56 -7.18 11.03
CA GLY A 9 4.58 -6.54 10.17
C GLY A 9 5.23 -5.71 9.07
N GLY A 10 6.28 -4.95 9.42
CA GLY A 10 7.00 -4.13 8.44
C GLY A 10 7.73 -4.97 7.40
N GLN A 11 8.35 -6.07 7.81
CA GLN A 11 9.01 -6.96 6.87
C GLN A 11 8.03 -7.62 5.92
N LYS A 12 6.88 -8.07 6.44
CA LYS A 12 5.81 -8.65 5.60
C LYS A 12 5.32 -7.64 4.59
N ALA A 13 5.09 -6.39 5.02
CA ALA A 13 4.62 -5.34 4.13
C ALA A 13 5.62 -5.07 3.01
N ARG A 14 6.91 -4.99 3.33
CA ARG A 14 7.96 -4.80 2.31
C ARG A 14 7.97 -5.91 1.28
N VAL A 15 7.88 -7.16 1.72
CA VAL A 15 7.87 -8.31 0.83
C VAL A 15 6.62 -8.28 -0.07
N ASN A 16 5.46 -8.00 0.50
CA ASN A 16 4.22 -7.96 -0.26
C ASN A 16 4.21 -6.83 -1.29
N LEU A 17 4.70 -5.65 -0.92
CA LEU A 17 4.82 -4.54 -1.87
C LEU A 17 5.83 -4.86 -2.96
N ALA A 18 6.97 -5.45 -2.62
CA ALA A 18 7.97 -5.84 -3.60
C ALA A 18 7.42 -6.84 -4.60
N ARG A 19 6.62 -7.80 -4.13
CA ARG A 19 5.97 -8.77 -5.01
C ARG A 19 4.99 -8.09 -5.96
N ALA A 20 4.24 -7.13 -5.46
CA ALA A 20 3.28 -6.40 -6.28
C ALA A 20 3.98 -5.60 -7.38
N ILE A 21 5.00 -4.82 -7.02
CA ILE A 21 5.69 -3.95 -7.97
C ILE A 21 6.62 -4.71 -8.92
N TYR A 22 6.99 -5.93 -8.56
CA TYR A 22 7.77 -6.79 -9.45
C TYR A 22 7.00 -7.09 -10.74
N ARG A 23 5.69 -7.13 -10.66
CA ARG A 23 4.85 -7.31 -11.85
C ARG A 23 4.82 -6.00 -12.62
N LYS A 24 5.17 -6.05 -13.89
CA LYS A 24 5.14 -4.86 -14.76
C LYS A 24 3.70 -4.58 -15.16
N ALA A 25 3.03 -3.77 -14.36
CA ALA A 25 1.64 -3.40 -14.58
C ALA A 25 1.52 -1.88 -14.64
N ASP A 26 0.43 -1.40 -15.22
CA ASP A 26 0.11 0.03 -15.25
C ASP A 26 -0.86 0.43 -14.15
N ILE A 27 -1.60 -0.54 -13.64
CA ILE A 27 -2.60 -0.33 -12.59
C ILE A 27 -2.29 -1.27 -11.43
N PHE A 28 -2.22 -0.71 -10.23
CA PHE A 28 -1.96 -1.47 -9.00
C PHE A 28 -3.13 -1.31 -8.05
N LEU A 29 -3.66 -2.43 -7.59
CA LEU A 29 -4.66 -2.46 -6.54
C LEU A 29 -3.99 -2.95 -5.26
N LEU A 30 -3.90 -2.07 -4.28
CA LEU A 30 -3.25 -2.36 -3.00
C LEU A 30 -4.30 -2.33 -1.90
N ASP A 31 -4.59 -3.49 -1.34
CA ASP A 31 -5.63 -3.65 -0.33
C ASP A 31 -4.99 -3.66 1.05
N ASP A 32 -5.08 -2.51 1.71
CA ASP A 32 -4.64 -2.30 3.09
C ASP A 32 -3.19 -2.78 3.34
N PRO A 33 -2.25 -2.39 2.47
CA PRO A 33 -0.90 -2.97 2.50
C PRO A 33 -0.09 -2.57 3.72
N LEU A 34 -0.51 -1.53 4.45
CA LEU A 34 0.25 -0.97 5.57
C LEU A 34 -0.46 -1.15 6.90
N SER A 35 -1.48 -2.02 6.96
CA SER A 35 -2.30 -2.18 8.17
C SER A 35 -1.55 -2.78 9.35
N ALA A 36 -0.54 -3.61 9.09
CA ALA A 36 0.17 -4.35 10.14
C ALA A 36 1.52 -3.74 10.50
N VAL A 37 1.77 -2.49 10.09
CA VAL A 37 3.04 -1.82 10.37
C VAL A 37 2.84 -0.62 11.27
N ASP A 38 3.88 -0.24 12.02
CA ASP A 38 3.82 0.98 12.80
C ASP A 38 3.82 2.21 11.90
N THR A 39 3.44 3.35 12.49
CA THR A 39 3.27 4.59 11.74
C THR A 39 4.54 5.03 11.01
N HIS A 40 5.69 4.89 11.66
CA HIS A 40 6.97 5.33 11.09
C HIS A 40 7.36 4.50 9.86
N VAL A 41 7.30 3.17 10.00
CA VAL A 41 7.60 2.25 8.89
C VAL A 41 6.58 2.40 7.78
N GLY A 42 5.30 2.52 8.13
CA GLY A 42 4.23 2.71 7.17
C GLY A 42 4.42 3.96 6.33
N LYS A 43 4.78 5.07 6.96
CA LYS A 43 5.03 6.33 6.27
C LYS A 43 6.21 6.20 5.31
N HIS A 44 7.27 5.53 5.73
CA HIS A 44 8.44 5.30 4.88
C HIS A 44 8.07 4.48 3.66
N LEU A 45 7.36 3.37 3.85
CA LEU A 45 6.93 2.52 2.74
C LEU A 45 5.98 3.24 1.79
N PHE A 46 5.06 4.03 2.34
CA PHE A 46 4.16 4.82 1.52
C PHE A 46 4.93 5.79 0.63
N ASN A 47 5.84 6.57 1.23
CA ASN A 47 6.58 7.59 0.49
C ASN A 47 7.51 6.99 -0.55
N GLU A 48 8.24 5.93 -0.19
CA GLU A 48 9.26 5.36 -1.09
C GLU A 48 8.65 4.46 -2.17
N CYS A 49 7.65 3.69 -1.82
CA CYS A 49 7.08 2.71 -2.74
C CYS A 49 5.83 3.25 -3.46
N ILE A 50 4.80 3.59 -2.70
CA ILE A 50 3.51 3.93 -3.29
C ILE A 50 3.56 5.30 -3.96
N LYS A 51 4.02 6.31 -3.25
CA LYS A 51 4.11 7.67 -3.78
C LYS A 51 5.32 7.85 -4.69
N GLY A 52 6.43 7.17 -4.38
CA GLY A 52 7.68 7.29 -5.12
C GLY A 52 7.77 6.35 -6.31
N PHE A 53 8.01 5.07 -6.06
CA PHE A 53 8.26 4.10 -7.12
C PHE A 53 7.08 3.99 -8.09
N LEU A 54 5.85 4.06 -7.57
CA LEU A 54 4.63 3.91 -8.38
C LEU A 54 4.04 5.25 -8.85
N LYS A 55 4.79 6.34 -8.80
CA LYS A 55 4.25 7.67 -9.10
C LYS A 55 3.68 7.82 -10.52
N GLU A 56 4.24 7.08 -11.47
CA GLU A 56 3.79 7.13 -12.87
C GLU A 56 2.70 6.10 -13.17
N LYS A 57 2.23 5.40 -12.15
CA LYS A 57 1.23 4.34 -12.30
C LYS A 57 -0.10 4.77 -11.72
N VAL A 58 -1.16 4.09 -12.14
CA VAL A 58 -2.47 4.23 -11.51
C VAL A 58 -2.48 3.31 -10.29
N VAL A 59 -2.68 3.89 -9.12
CA VAL A 59 -2.71 3.14 -7.88
C VAL A 59 -4.06 3.34 -7.21
N ILE A 60 -4.71 2.23 -6.88
CA ILE A 60 -5.92 2.21 -6.07
C ILE A 60 -5.52 1.67 -4.72
N LEU A 61 -5.51 2.54 -3.71
CA LEU A 61 -5.12 2.18 -2.35
C LEU A 61 -6.37 2.07 -1.48
N VAL A 62 -6.61 0.89 -0.96
CA VAL A 62 -7.66 0.67 0.04
C VAL A 62 -7.01 0.78 1.41
N THR A 63 -7.49 1.69 2.24
CA THR A 63 -6.89 1.92 3.55
C THR A 63 -7.90 2.48 4.55
N HIS A 64 -7.69 2.17 5.84
CA HIS A 64 -8.39 2.80 6.96
C HIS A 64 -7.58 3.96 7.54
N GLN A 65 -6.38 4.20 7.04
CA GLN A 65 -5.43 5.13 7.65
C GLN A 65 -5.57 6.49 6.99
N ILE A 66 -6.23 7.41 7.67
CA ILE A 66 -6.58 8.72 7.12
C ILE A 66 -5.36 9.60 6.84
N GLN A 67 -4.21 9.31 7.43
CA GLN A 67 -3.00 10.10 7.21
C GLN A 67 -2.52 10.06 5.75
N TYR A 68 -2.95 9.08 4.96
CA TYR A 68 -2.56 8.99 3.55
C TYR A 68 -3.53 9.70 2.61
N LEU A 69 -4.69 10.13 3.09
CA LEU A 69 -5.73 10.71 2.22
C LEU A 69 -5.28 12.00 1.55
N LYS A 70 -4.47 12.79 2.22
CA LYS A 70 -4.02 14.08 1.67
C LYS A 70 -3.13 13.94 0.44
N GLU A 71 -2.58 12.76 0.21
CA GLU A 71 -1.73 12.49 -0.95
C GLU A 71 -2.53 11.96 -2.14
N ALA A 72 -3.82 11.71 -1.97
CA ALA A 72 -4.66 11.12 -3.01
C ALA A 72 -5.13 12.19 -4.00
N ASN A 73 -5.19 11.81 -5.27
CA ASN A 73 -5.81 12.66 -6.30
C ASN A 73 -7.34 12.59 -6.20
N GLN A 74 -7.87 11.46 -5.78
CA GLN A 74 -9.30 11.25 -5.64
C GLN A 74 -9.58 10.31 -4.48
N ILE A 75 -10.60 10.62 -3.69
CA ILE A 75 -10.96 9.83 -2.52
C ILE A 75 -12.39 9.34 -2.71
N LEU A 76 -12.58 8.01 -2.54
CA LEU A 76 -13.88 7.40 -2.53
C LEU A 76 -14.12 6.81 -1.15
N VAL A 77 -15.21 7.23 -0.51
CA VAL A 77 -15.58 6.72 0.81
C VAL A 77 -16.71 5.71 0.62
N LEU A 78 -16.47 4.48 1.11
CA LEU A 78 -17.45 3.42 1.06
C LEU A 78 -18.04 3.22 2.44
N HIS A 79 -19.36 3.16 2.49
CA HIS A 79 -20.11 2.87 3.71
C HIS A 79 -21.13 1.81 3.39
N GLN A 80 -21.06 0.67 4.07
CA GLN A 80 -21.93 -0.49 3.81
C GLN A 80 -21.95 -0.89 2.33
N GLY A 81 -20.78 -0.85 1.69
CA GLY A 81 -20.64 -1.22 0.29
C GLY A 81 -21.14 -0.18 -0.70
N LYS A 82 -21.40 1.04 -0.26
CA LYS A 82 -21.91 2.12 -1.11
C LYS A 82 -20.99 3.34 -1.03
N PHE A 83 -20.95 4.08 -2.12
CA PHE A 83 -20.26 5.36 -2.16
C PHE A 83 -21.01 6.43 -1.39
#